data_40cf7cc9d5d7d3cc2f06a6112a420ef1
#
_entry.id   40cf7cc9d5d7d3cc2f06a6112a420ef1
#
_cell.length_a   1.000
_cell.length_b   1.000
_cell.length_c   1.000
_cell.angle_alpha   90.00
_cell.angle_beta   90.00
_cell.angle_gamma   90.00
#
_symmetry.space_group_name_H-M   'P 1'
#
loop_
_entity.id
_entity.type
_entity.pdbx_description
1 polymer ?
#
loop_
_entity_poly.entity_id
_entity_poly.type
_entity_poly.pdbx_seq_one_letter_code
_entity_poly.pdbx_strand_id
1 'polypeptide(L)'
;NDFFNQGKYEASLSKYEQIIEKHPAVADRVLFEMGIIYAYPRNQQKDYQKSLKCFQKLVRDYPDSEYRRDSQMMILQIHNVIIKDKIIATQQTQIETSRQEVKGKENEIISLQEKIETLEQKIFALRTEPADKVLIEKIERRLTLLSKGEVIKTYKIALGGNPVGPKERQGDN
;
A
#
# COMPACT_ATOMS: atom_id res chain seq x y z
N ASN A 1 -7.35 27.49 -37.98
CA ASN A 1 -7.47 26.11 -38.51
C ASN A 1 -8.80 25.52 -38.07
N ASP A 2 -9.75 25.46 -38.98
CA ASP A 2 -11.12 25.01 -38.65
C ASP A 2 -11.18 23.55 -38.12
N PHE A 3 -10.28 22.68 -38.58
CA PHE A 3 -10.18 21.31 -38.11
C PHE A 3 -9.75 21.20 -36.66
N PHE A 4 -8.81 22.03 -36.22
CA PHE A 4 -8.40 22.08 -34.81
C PHE A 4 -9.57 22.50 -33.91
N ASN A 5 -10.26 23.55 -34.28
CA ASN A 5 -11.42 24.07 -33.53
C ASN A 5 -12.58 23.04 -33.45
N GLN A 6 -12.69 22.16 -34.45
CA GLN A 6 -13.66 21.08 -34.49
C GLN A 6 -13.18 19.81 -33.75
N GLY A 7 -11.98 19.81 -33.16
CA GLY A 7 -11.41 18.63 -32.50
C GLY A 7 -10.92 17.55 -33.45
N LYS A 8 -10.83 17.83 -34.75
CA LYS A 8 -10.33 16.90 -35.79
C LYS A 8 -8.81 17.00 -35.92
N TYR A 9 -8.10 16.59 -34.87
CA TYR A 9 -6.65 16.80 -34.74
C TYR A 9 -5.84 16.06 -35.81
N GLU A 10 -6.19 14.84 -36.15
CA GLU A 10 -5.51 14.03 -37.18
C GLU A 10 -5.63 14.67 -38.56
N ALA A 11 -6.84 15.11 -38.95
CA ALA A 11 -7.06 15.81 -40.20
C ALA A 11 -6.29 17.15 -40.25
N SER A 12 -6.16 17.84 -39.11
CA SER A 12 -5.36 19.05 -38.98
C SER A 12 -3.88 18.75 -39.22
N LEU A 13 -3.35 17.71 -38.60
CA LEU A 13 -1.94 17.29 -38.74
C LEU A 13 -1.61 16.90 -40.18
N SER A 14 -2.44 16.06 -40.81
CA SER A 14 -2.26 15.66 -42.21
C SER A 14 -2.24 16.86 -43.16
N LYS A 15 -3.11 17.84 -42.92
CA LYS A 15 -3.10 19.08 -43.72
C LYS A 15 -1.86 19.89 -43.49
N TYR A 16 -1.35 19.96 -42.28
CA TYR A 16 -0.10 20.67 -41.98
C TYR A 16 1.13 20.02 -42.63
N GLU A 17 1.19 18.68 -42.67
CA GLU A 17 2.24 17.94 -43.38
C GLU A 17 2.27 18.32 -44.89
N GLN A 18 1.09 18.34 -45.52
CA GLN A 18 0.98 18.81 -46.92
C GLN A 18 1.39 20.26 -47.12
N ILE A 19 1.14 21.14 -46.13
CA ILE A 19 1.53 22.57 -46.23
C ILE A 19 3.04 22.70 -46.15
N ILE A 20 3.73 21.97 -45.28
CA ILE A 20 5.21 22.02 -45.18
C ILE A 20 5.85 21.59 -46.49
N GLU A 21 5.32 20.56 -47.17
CA GLU A 21 5.83 20.08 -48.44
C GLU A 21 5.68 21.12 -49.55
N LYS A 22 4.52 21.81 -49.61
CA LYS A 22 4.19 22.75 -50.66
C LYS A 22 4.72 24.19 -50.42
N HIS A 23 4.84 24.57 -49.19
CA HIS A 23 5.16 25.94 -48.77
C HIS A 23 6.22 25.96 -47.67
N PRO A 24 7.48 25.66 -47.97
CA PRO A 24 8.56 25.66 -46.97
C PRO A 24 8.75 26.97 -46.22
N ALA A 25 8.35 28.11 -46.80
CA ALA A 25 8.48 29.43 -46.21
C ALA A 25 7.64 29.65 -44.93
N VAL A 26 6.63 28.81 -44.68
CA VAL A 26 5.79 28.89 -43.48
C VAL A 26 5.95 27.65 -42.58
N ALA A 27 7.01 26.88 -42.82
CA ALA A 27 7.22 25.60 -42.13
C ALA A 27 7.47 25.79 -40.62
N ASP A 28 8.08 26.87 -40.19
CA ASP A 28 8.28 27.21 -38.77
C ASP A 28 6.94 27.36 -38.04
N ARG A 29 6.03 28.16 -38.57
CA ARG A 29 4.67 28.30 -38.04
C ARG A 29 3.93 26.93 -37.99
N VAL A 30 4.03 26.17 -39.08
CA VAL A 30 3.34 24.87 -39.16
C VAL A 30 3.91 23.90 -38.15
N LEU A 31 5.23 23.84 -37.97
CA LEU A 31 5.87 23.02 -36.94
C LEU A 31 5.41 23.39 -35.54
N PHE A 32 5.28 24.69 -35.26
CA PHE A 32 4.77 25.20 -34.00
C PHE A 32 3.34 24.67 -33.73
N GLU A 33 2.43 24.88 -34.70
CA GLU A 33 1.04 24.44 -34.61
C GLU A 33 0.92 22.91 -34.46
N MET A 34 1.71 22.12 -35.19
CA MET A 34 1.76 20.66 -35.05
C MET A 34 2.23 20.26 -33.66
N GLY A 35 3.27 20.95 -33.14
CA GLY A 35 3.76 20.73 -31.78
C GLY A 35 2.68 20.95 -30.73
N ILE A 36 1.90 22.01 -30.86
CA ILE A 36 0.75 22.29 -29.99
C ILE A 36 -0.30 21.19 -30.08
N ILE A 37 -0.65 20.75 -31.28
CA ILE A 37 -1.67 19.70 -31.47
C ILE A 37 -1.25 18.39 -30.83
N TYR A 38 0.00 17.96 -31.00
CA TYR A 38 0.53 16.76 -30.38
C TYR A 38 0.57 16.82 -28.86
N ALA A 39 0.75 17.99 -28.26
CA ALA A 39 0.73 18.19 -26.81
C ALA A 39 -0.67 18.50 -26.24
N TYR A 40 -1.67 18.72 -27.10
CA TYR A 40 -2.96 19.24 -26.66
C TYR A 40 -3.70 18.25 -25.74
N PRO A 41 -4.13 18.66 -24.54
CA PRO A 41 -4.71 17.75 -23.55
C PRO A 41 -5.97 17.01 -24.01
N ARG A 42 -6.79 17.67 -24.86
CA ARG A 42 -8.03 17.07 -25.40
C ARG A 42 -7.79 16.17 -26.62
N ASN A 43 -6.57 16.11 -27.13
CA ASN A 43 -6.21 15.19 -28.19
C ASN A 43 -6.03 13.77 -27.58
N GLN A 44 -6.93 12.85 -27.90
CA GLN A 44 -6.84 11.45 -27.44
C GLN A 44 -5.58 10.74 -27.95
N GLN A 45 -5.04 11.20 -29.08
CA GLN A 45 -3.80 10.71 -29.67
C GLN A 45 -2.60 11.63 -29.36
N LYS A 46 -2.63 12.35 -28.21
CA LYS A 46 -1.52 13.18 -27.80
C LYS A 46 -0.22 12.40 -27.74
N ASP A 47 0.84 12.98 -28.27
CA ASP A 47 2.17 12.39 -28.33
C ASP A 47 3.22 13.45 -28.01
N TYR A 48 3.66 13.45 -26.76
CA TYR A 48 4.68 14.41 -26.29
C TYR A 48 6.02 14.25 -27.03
N GLN A 49 6.36 13.05 -27.51
CA GLN A 49 7.61 12.83 -28.25
C GLN A 49 7.54 13.48 -29.63
N LYS A 50 6.41 13.33 -30.34
CA LYS A 50 6.18 14.00 -31.60
C LYS A 50 6.12 15.52 -31.43
N SER A 51 5.47 16.01 -30.37
CA SER A 51 5.44 17.42 -30.02
C SER A 51 6.85 17.98 -29.83
N LEU A 52 7.68 17.32 -29.01
CA LEU A 52 9.08 17.71 -28.80
C LEU A 52 9.87 17.74 -30.10
N LYS A 53 9.70 16.74 -30.99
CA LYS A 53 10.37 16.72 -32.30
C LYS A 53 10.00 17.93 -33.15
N CYS A 54 8.73 18.35 -33.16
CA CYS A 54 8.30 19.54 -33.90
C CYS A 54 8.96 20.81 -33.37
N PHE A 55 8.91 21.05 -32.04
CA PHE A 55 9.50 22.23 -31.44
C PHE A 55 11.04 22.25 -31.55
N GLN A 56 11.70 21.10 -31.33
CA GLN A 56 13.15 20.98 -31.48
C GLN A 56 13.60 21.24 -32.92
N LYS A 57 12.87 20.73 -33.90
CA LYS A 57 13.11 20.98 -35.30
C LYS A 57 12.97 22.48 -35.61
N LEU A 58 11.91 23.12 -35.11
CA LEU A 58 11.72 24.55 -35.27
C LEU A 58 12.91 25.36 -34.71
N VAL A 59 13.27 25.10 -33.46
CA VAL A 59 14.36 25.81 -32.76
C VAL A 59 15.70 25.67 -33.49
N ARG A 60 15.96 24.48 -34.07
CA ARG A 60 17.21 24.16 -34.76
C ARG A 60 17.24 24.71 -36.18
N ASP A 61 16.18 24.53 -36.97
CA ASP A 61 16.18 24.77 -38.40
C ASP A 61 15.71 26.20 -38.74
N TYR A 62 15.03 26.89 -37.80
CA TYR A 62 14.49 28.24 -38.00
C TYR A 62 14.90 29.17 -36.83
N PRO A 63 16.20 29.55 -36.74
CA PRO A 63 16.71 30.33 -35.61
C PRO A 63 16.13 31.75 -35.52
N ASP A 64 15.66 32.30 -36.63
CA ASP A 64 15.08 33.68 -36.70
C ASP A 64 13.54 33.66 -36.65
N SER A 65 12.92 32.52 -36.44
CA SER A 65 11.46 32.40 -36.31
C SER A 65 10.92 33.11 -35.08
N GLU A 66 9.81 33.81 -35.23
CA GLU A 66 9.06 34.43 -34.12
C GLU A 66 8.58 33.37 -33.09
N TYR A 67 8.38 32.13 -33.52
CA TYR A 67 7.92 30.98 -32.66
C TYR A 67 9.06 30.32 -31.91
N ARG A 68 10.32 30.71 -32.13
CA ARG A 68 11.49 30.05 -31.52
C ARG A 68 11.45 30.09 -30.00
N ARG A 69 11.20 31.25 -29.41
CA ARG A 69 11.16 31.42 -27.95
C ARG A 69 10.07 30.61 -27.31
N ASP A 70 8.88 30.65 -27.89
CA ASP A 70 7.73 29.91 -27.38
C ASP A 70 7.95 28.40 -27.52
N SER A 71 8.56 27.95 -28.61
CA SER A 71 8.96 26.57 -28.80
C SER A 71 9.96 26.08 -27.75
N GLN A 72 10.95 26.89 -27.37
CA GLN A 72 11.87 26.58 -26.29
C GLN A 72 11.13 26.41 -24.94
N MET A 73 10.19 27.31 -24.65
CA MET A 73 9.37 27.21 -23.45
C MET A 73 8.50 25.95 -23.47
N MET A 74 7.89 25.62 -24.60
CA MET A 74 7.09 24.40 -24.75
C MET A 74 7.90 23.12 -24.55
N ILE A 75 9.15 23.08 -25.05
CA ILE A 75 10.07 21.98 -24.82
C ILE A 75 10.29 21.77 -23.32
N LEU A 76 10.57 22.82 -22.56
CA LEU A 76 10.77 22.75 -21.11
C LEU A 76 9.50 22.27 -20.38
N GLN A 77 8.34 22.80 -20.76
CA GLN A 77 7.06 22.42 -20.17
C GLN A 77 6.74 20.95 -20.42
N ILE A 78 6.93 20.47 -21.65
CA ILE A 78 6.67 19.07 -22.02
C ILE A 78 7.61 18.12 -21.27
N HIS A 79 8.90 18.46 -21.16
CA HIS A 79 9.82 17.68 -20.33
C HIS A 79 9.36 17.58 -18.87
N ASN A 80 8.90 18.68 -18.29
CA ASN A 80 8.36 18.69 -16.93
C ASN A 80 7.12 17.81 -16.79
N VAL A 81 6.23 17.81 -17.80
CA VAL A 81 5.05 16.94 -17.81
C VAL A 81 5.48 15.47 -17.87
N ILE A 82 6.38 15.11 -18.78
CA ILE A 82 6.88 13.73 -18.91
C ILE A 82 7.52 13.24 -17.60
N ILE A 83 8.31 14.10 -16.94
CA ILE A 83 8.93 13.75 -15.65
C ILE A 83 7.86 13.53 -14.58
N LYS A 84 6.87 14.42 -14.48
CA LYS A 84 5.76 14.30 -13.53
C LYS A 84 4.95 13.03 -13.78
N ASP A 85 4.60 12.71 -15.02
CA ASP A 85 3.87 11.50 -15.37
C ASP A 85 4.64 10.23 -14.96
N LYS A 86 5.97 10.24 -15.17
CA LYS A 86 6.84 9.13 -14.73
C LYS A 86 6.85 8.98 -13.20
N ILE A 87 6.93 10.09 -12.46
CA ILE A 87 6.90 10.07 -11.00
C ILE A 87 5.55 9.53 -10.50
N ILE A 88 4.44 10.00 -11.08
CA ILE A 88 3.10 9.53 -10.74
C ILE A 88 2.97 8.02 -10.98
N ALA A 89 3.41 7.53 -12.13
CA ALA A 89 3.38 6.10 -12.44
C ALA A 89 4.19 5.27 -11.43
N THR A 90 5.38 5.75 -11.04
CA THR A 90 6.22 5.10 -10.03
C THR A 90 5.53 5.08 -8.66
N GLN A 91 4.96 6.21 -8.23
CA GLN A 91 4.24 6.30 -6.96
C GLN A 91 3.00 5.39 -6.93
N GLN A 92 2.26 5.30 -8.03
CA GLN A 92 1.12 4.39 -8.13
C GLN A 92 1.53 2.93 -7.96
N THR A 93 2.65 2.53 -8.57
CA THR A 93 3.21 1.18 -8.40
C THR A 93 3.61 0.93 -6.93
N GLN A 94 4.26 1.89 -6.27
CA GLN A 94 4.64 1.78 -4.87
C GLN A 94 3.42 1.66 -3.95
N ILE A 95 2.38 2.47 -4.19
CA ILE A 95 1.11 2.41 -3.43
C ILE A 95 0.47 1.03 -3.56
N GLU A 96 0.43 0.48 -4.77
CA GLU A 96 -0.16 -0.84 -4.99
C GLU A 96 0.63 -1.94 -4.27
N THR A 97 1.96 -1.91 -4.35
CA THR A 97 2.83 -2.83 -3.61
C THR A 97 2.59 -2.74 -2.10
N SER A 98 2.57 -1.52 -1.54
CA SER A 98 2.32 -1.32 -0.10
C SER A 98 0.93 -1.79 0.33
N ARG A 99 -0.09 -1.62 -0.51
CA ARG A 99 -1.44 -2.15 -0.25
C ARG A 99 -1.47 -3.67 -0.16
N GLN A 100 -0.73 -4.35 -1.03
CA GLN A 100 -0.63 -5.81 -1.01
C GLN A 100 0.09 -6.30 0.25
N GLU A 101 1.16 -5.63 0.66
CA GLU A 101 1.89 -5.92 1.90
C GLU A 101 1.00 -5.73 3.14
N VAL A 102 0.25 -4.62 3.21
CA VAL A 102 -0.70 -4.37 4.30
C VAL A 102 -1.75 -5.47 4.37
N LYS A 103 -2.35 -5.83 3.23
CA LYS A 103 -3.34 -6.92 3.18
C LYS A 103 -2.76 -8.26 3.63
N GLY A 104 -1.50 -8.55 3.29
CA GLY A 104 -0.79 -9.74 3.77
C GLY A 104 -0.65 -9.75 5.29
N LYS A 105 -0.23 -8.62 5.87
CA LYS A 105 -0.11 -8.48 7.33
C LYS A 105 -1.45 -8.55 8.06
N GLU A 106 -2.51 -7.99 7.49
CA GLU A 106 -3.87 -8.11 8.04
C GLU A 106 -4.31 -9.57 8.14
N ASN A 107 -4.08 -10.36 7.11
CA ASN A 107 -4.39 -11.81 7.13
C ASN A 107 -3.55 -12.56 8.18
N GLU A 108 -2.27 -12.20 8.34
CA GLU A 108 -1.42 -12.78 9.38
C GLU A 108 -1.92 -12.44 10.79
N ILE A 109 -2.34 -11.20 11.03
CA ILE A 109 -2.93 -10.75 12.29
C ILE A 109 -4.19 -11.56 12.62
N ILE A 110 -5.09 -11.75 11.65
CA ILE A 110 -6.31 -12.57 11.84
C ILE A 110 -5.92 -13.99 12.23
N SER A 111 -4.99 -14.62 11.54
CA SER A 111 -4.54 -15.98 11.86
C SER A 111 -3.91 -16.10 13.25
N LEU A 112 -3.16 -15.08 13.67
CA LEU A 112 -2.58 -15.04 15.01
C LEU A 112 -3.64 -14.85 16.09
N GLN A 113 -4.66 -14.02 15.86
CA GLN A 113 -5.79 -13.83 16.77
C GLN A 113 -6.57 -15.13 16.97
N GLU A 114 -6.86 -15.89 15.92
CA GLU A 114 -7.51 -17.19 16.00
C GLU A 114 -6.69 -18.22 16.81
N LYS A 115 -5.35 -18.19 16.66
CA LYS A 115 -4.46 -19.03 17.46
C LYS A 115 -4.47 -18.63 18.93
N ILE A 116 -4.47 -17.33 19.24
CA ILE A 116 -4.56 -16.82 20.61
C ILE A 116 -5.86 -17.30 21.26
N GLU A 117 -7.00 -17.11 20.59
CA GLU A 117 -8.31 -17.53 21.08
C GLU A 117 -8.33 -19.06 21.35
N THR A 118 -7.80 -19.84 20.42
CA THR A 118 -7.69 -21.32 20.60
C THR A 118 -6.84 -21.68 21.83
N LEU A 119 -5.73 -20.99 22.04
CA LEU A 119 -4.86 -21.22 23.20
C LEU A 119 -5.52 -20.83 24.51
N GLU A 120 -6.22 -19.68 24.52
CA GLU A 120 -6.98 -19.21 25.69
C GLU A 120 -8.07 -20.20 26.08
N GLN A 121 -8.82 -20.77 25.11
CA GLN A 121 -9.82 -21.82 25.34
C GLN A 121 -9.17 -23.06 25.94
N LYS A 122 -8.01 -23.49 25.43
CA LYS A 122 -7.28 -24.62 25.99
C LYS A 122 -6.82 -24.38 27.43
N ILE A 123 -6.28 -23.17 27.70
CA ILE A 123 -5.86 -22.79 29.06
C ILE A 123 -7.07 -22.76 30.00
N PHE A 124 -8.21 -22.21 29.55
CA PHE A 124 -9.43 -22.20 30.34
C PHE A 124 -9.92 -23.63 30.64
N ALA A 125 -9.95 -24.50 29.64
CA ALA A 125 -10.33 -25.93 29.84
C ALA A 125 -9.43 -26.63 30.85
N LEU A 126 -8.11 -26.43 30.77
CA LEU A 126 -7.16 -26.99 31.72
C LEU A 126 -7.36 -26.44 33.16
N ARG A 127 -7.76 -25.16 33.29
CA ARG A 127 -8.00 -24.53 34.60
C ARG A 127 -9.35 -24.93 35.22
N THR A 128 -10.31 -25.30 34.38
CA THR A 128 -11.68 -25.69 34.84
C THR A 128 -11.88 -27.21 34.98
N GLU A 129 -10.87 -28.02 34.67
CA GLU A 129 -10.93 -29.43 34.98
C GLU A 129 -11.07 -29.62 36.52
N PRO A 130 -12.09 -30.35 36.99
CA PRO A 130 -12.25 -30.59 38.42
C PRO A 130 -11.04 -31.34 38.95
N ALA A 131 -10.62 -30.98 40.15
CA ALA A 131 -9.57 -31.73 40.83
C ALA A 131 -10.03 -33.16 41.03
N ASP A 132 -9.28 -34.11 40.52
CA ASP A 132 -9.51 -35.55 40.72
C ASP A 132 -8.81 -36.07 41.98
N LYS A 133 -7.83 -35.30 42.50
CA LYS A 133 -7.08 -35.65 43.70
C LYS A 133 -6.75 -34.41 44.54
N VAL A 134 -6.90 -34.59 45.87
CA VAL A 134 -6.46 -33.61 46.85
C VAL A 134 -5.34 -34.23 47.67
N LEU A 135 -4.19 -33.60 47.69
CA LEU A 135 -3.05 -33.97 48.54
C LEU A 135 -2.92 -32.98 49.70
N ILE A 136 -2.94 -33.52 50.94
CA ILE A 136 -2.79 -32.74 52.15
C ILE A 136 -1.47 -33.13 52.83
N GLU A 137 -0.52 -32.20 52.83
CA GLU A 137 0.78 -32.36 53.47
C GLU A 137 0.73 -31.63 54.82
N LYS A 138 0.43 -32.42 55.87
CA LYS A 138 0.19 -31.87 57.24
C LYS A 138 1.40 -31.18 57.82
N ILE A 139 2.60 -31.73 57.61
CA ILE A 139 3.85 -31.16 58.10
C ILE A 139 4.12 -29.82 57.47
N GLU A 140 3.88 -29.70 56.16
CA GLU A 140 4.12 -28.49 55.38
C GLU A 140 2.92 -27.52 55.43
N ARG A 141 1.82 -27.93 56.10
CA ARG A 141 0.57 -27.16 56.14
C ARG A 141 0.09 -26.72 54.77
N ARG A 142 0.12 -27.66 53.81
CA ARG A 142 -0.15 -27.39 52.41
C ARG A 142 -1.24 -28.33 51.91
N LEU A 143 -2.20 -27.77 51.14
CA LEU A 143 -3.19 -28.52 50.38
C LEU A 143 -2.93 -28.28 48.89
N THR A 144 -2.76 -29.35 48.13
CA THR A 144 -2.51 -29.28 46.69
C THR A 144 -3.66 -30.00 45.95
N LEU A 145 -4.28 -29.27 45.04
CA LEU A 145 -5.28 -29.82 44.11
C LEU A 145 -4.57 -30.34 42.87
N LEU A 146 -4.84 -31.57 42.49
CA LEU A 146 -4.30 -32.17 41.28
C LEU A 146 -5.43 -32.55 40.31
N SER A 147 -5.16 -32.51 39.01
CA SER A 147 -5.96 -33.14 37.97
C SER A 147 -5.03 -33.92 37.07
N LYS A 148 -5.34 -35.19 36.82
CA LYS A 148 -4.54 -36.11 35.99
C LYS A 148 -3.05 -36.16 36.36
N GLY A 149 -2.73 -35.91 37.65
CA GLY A 149 -1.37 -35.90 38.18
C GLY A 149 -0.64 -34.55 38.10
N GLU A 150 -1.23 -33.55 37.51
CA GLU A 150 -0.68 -32.18 37.43
C GLU A 150 -1.26 -31.30 38.55
N VAL A 151 -0.44 -30.40 39.09
CA VAL A 151 -0.85 -29.49 40.15
C VAL A 151 -1.69 -28.34 39.57
N ILE A 152 -2.97 -28.27 39.92
CA ILE A 152 -3.87 -27.19 39.54
C ILE A 152 -3.64 -25.96 40.44
N LYS A 153 -3.61 -26.18 41.77
CA LYS A 153 -3.55 -25.11 42.77
C LYS A 153 -3.04 -25.63 44.10
N THR A 154 -2.31 -24.75 44.78
CA THR A 154 -1.77 -25.00 46.11
C THR A 154 -2.28 -23.96 47.10
N TYR A 155 -2.69 -24.40 48.31
CA TYR A 155 -3.16 -23.53 49.37
C TYR A 155 -2.33 -23.80 50.65
N LYS A 156 -2.05 -22.75 51.42
CA LYS A 156 -1.62 -22.89 52.80
C LYS A 156 -2.85 -23.15 53.63
N ILE A 157 -2.77 -24.16 54.52
CA ILE A 157 -3.89 -24.55 55.38
C ILE A 157 -3.50 -24.42 56.85
N ALA A 158 -4.47 -24.02 57.66
CA ALA A 158 -4.35 -24.09 59.08
C ALA A 158 -4.80 -25.49 59.55
N LEU A 159 -4.04 -26.10 60.41
CA LEU A 159 -4.39 -27.38 61.05
C LEU A 159 -4.65 -27.11 62.51
N GLY A 160 -5.54 -27.92 63.11
CA GLY A 160 -5.83 -27.85 64.52
C GLY A 160 -4.62 -28.14 65.43
N GLY A 161 -4.75 -27.99 66.70
CA GLY A 161 -3.65 -28.06 67.64
C GLY A 161 -2.89 -29.37 67.73
N ASN A 162 -3.50 -30.47 67.27
CA ASN A 162 -2.84 -31.78 67.15
C ASN A 162 -3.02 -32.36 65.74
N PRO A 163 -2.26 -31.94 64.74
CA PRO A 163 -2.43 -32.30 63.33
C PRO A 163 -1.99 -33.75 62.99
N VAL A 164 -1.24 -34.36 63.86
CA VAL A 164 -0.68 -35.71 63.68
C VAL A 164 -1.13 -36.62 64.82
N GLY A 165 -2.09 -37.49 64.54
CA GLY A 165 -2.59 -38.44 65.49
C GLY A 165 -4.11 -38.65 65.39
N PRO A 166 -4.66 -39.66 66.10
CA PRO A 166 -6.09 -39.84 66.20
C PRO A 166 -6.74 -38.73 66.99
N LYS A 167 -7.97 -38.38 66.68
CA LYS A 167 -8.77 -37.39 67.39
C LYS A 167 -9.11 -37.89 68.75
N GLU A 168 -8.67 -37.25 69.82
CA GLU A 168 -8.87 -37.71 71.19
C GLU A 168 -10.05 -37.05 71.90
N ARG A 169 -10.47 -35.84 71.48
CA ARG A 169 -11.55 -35.05 72.05
C ARG A 169 -12.47 -34.41 71.01
N GLN A 170 -13.73 -34.20 71.44
CA GLN A 170 -14.69 -33.41 70.68
C GLN A 170 -14.24 -31.96 70.68
N GLY A 171 -13.85 -31.42 69.51
CA GLY A 171 -13.28 -30.06 69.36
C GLY A 171 -11.80 -30.03 68.96
N ASP A 172 -11.12 -31.16 68.86
CA ASP A 172 -9.83 -31.31 68.19
C ASP A 172 -10.02 -31.11 66.68
N ASN A 173 -9.77 -29.92 66.18
CA ASN A 173 -9.87 -29.58 64.74
C ASN A 173 -8.52 -29.70 64.09
#